data_6feefc36067b6507307114e785f643ab
#
_entry.id   6feefc36067b6507307114e785f643ab
#
_cell.length_a   1.000
_cell.length_b   1.000
_cell.length_c   1.000
_cell.angle_alpha   90.00
_cell.angle_beta   90.00
_cell.angle_gamma   90.00
#
_symmetry.space_group_name_H-M   'P 1'
#
loop_
_entity.id
_entity.type
_entity.pdbx_description
1 polymer ?
#
loop_
_entity_poly.entity_id
_entity_poly.type
_entity_poly.pdbx_seq_one_letter_code
_entity_poly.pdbx_strand_id
1 'polypeptide(L)'
;MKVIVDLCVVPIGVGVNLAPYIAACERVLQDAGLKIQLHPNGTAIEGEWGPVFKAIEACHTAVHAMGCPRIYTTVKVNTRTDRDQTLEDKMASVEALLQELPHRGL
;
A
#
# COMPACT_ATOMS: atom_id res chain seq x y z
N MET A 1 -0.65 17.23 -3.95
CA MET A 1 -0.58 16.94 -2.50
C MET A 1 0.04 15.57 -2.32
N LYS A 2 1.08 15.50 -1.54
CA LYS A 2 1.75 14.25 -1.22
C LYS A 2 0.90 13.40 -0.29
N VAL A 3 0.90 12.10 -0.49
CA VAL A 3 0.09 11.15 0.26
C VAL A 3 0.90 9.90 0.58
N ILE A 4 0.62 9.32 1.74
CA ILE A 4 1.03 7.96 2.08
C ILE A 4 -0.24 7.13 2.20
N VAL A 5 -0.28 6.03 1.48
CA VAL A 5 -1.46 5.18 1.37
C VAL A 5 -1.09 3.76 1.78
N ASP A 6 -1.98 3.09 2.49
CA ASP A 6 -1.92 1.64 2.68
C ASP A 6 -3.07 1.01 1.88
N LEU A 7 -2.68 0.23 0.88
CA LEU A 7 -3.59 -0.37 -0.09
C LEU A 7 -3.71 -1.87 0.15
N CYS A 8 -4.96 -2.34 0.26
CA CYS A 8 -5.25 -3.77 0.32
C CYS A 8 -6.32 -4.10 -0.74
N VAL A 9 -5.93 -4.79 -1.80
CA VAL A 9 -6.81 -5.22 -2.88
C VAL A 9 -7.21 -6.67 -2.65
N VAL A 10 -8.50 -6.93 -2.50
CA VAL A 10 -9.01 -8.27 -2.24
C VAL A 10 -9.91 -8.73 -3.39
N PRO A 11 -9.41 -9.60 -4.28
CA PRO A 11 -10.25 -10.24 -5.30
C PRO A 11 -11.20 -11.23 -4.65
N ILE A 12 -12.45 -11.23 -5.10
CA ILE A 12 -13.52 -12.04 -4.52
C ILE A 12 -13.95 -13.13 -5.51
N GLY A 13 -14.13 -14.36 -4.98
CA GLY A 13 -14.63 -15.47 -5.78
C GLY A 13 -13.58 -16.15 -6.65
N VAL A 14 -12.31 -15.96 -6.37
CA VAL A 14 -11.20 -16.53 -7.15
C VAL A 14 -10.40 -17.59 -6.38
N GLY A 15 -10.97 -18.10 -5.29
CA GLY A 15 -10.31 -19.10 -4.46
C GLY A 15 -9.51 -18.46 -3.33
N VAL A 16 -8.65 -19.27 -2.69
CA VAL A 16 -7.91 -18.84 -1.49
C VAL A 16 -6.50 -18.35 -1.78
N ASN A 17 -5.96 -18.64 -2.96
CA ASN A 17 -4.63 -18.17 -3.34
C ASN A 17 -4.74 -16.83 -4.09
N LEU A 18 -4.44 -15.75 -3.40
CA LEU A 18 -4.53 -14.40 -3.96
C LEU A 18 -3.21 -13.90 -4.55
N ALA A 19 -2.12 -14.64 -4.37
CA ALA A 19 -0.78 -14.19 -4.77
C ALA A 19 -0.65 -13.73 -6.24
N PRO A 20 -1.25 -14.42 -7.23
CA PRO A 20 -1.18 -13.94 -8.62
C PRO A 20 -1.78 -12.55 -8.82
N TYR A 21 -2.87 -12.24 -8.12
CA TYR A 21 -3.55 -10.94 -8.22
C TYR A 21 -2.75 -9.84 -7.52
N ILE A 22 -2.18 -10.16 -6.36
CA ILE A 22 -1.33 -9.23 -5.63
C ILE A 22 -0.07 -8.91 -6.44
N ALA A 23 0.55 -9.91 -7.06
CA ALA A 23 1.72 -9.71 -7.92
C ALA A 23 1.39 -8.80 -9.11
N ALA A 24 0.22 -8.96 -9.72
CA ALA A 24 -0.23 -8.09 -10.81
C ALA A 24 -0.37 -6.63 -10.35
N CYS A 25 -0.94 -6.41 -9.17
CA CYS A 25 -1.05 -5.07 -8.58
C CYS A 25 0.34 -4.47 -8.31
N GLU A 26 1.26 -5.25 -7.73
CA GLU A 26 2.62 -4.78 -7.45
C GLU A 26 3.34 -4.36 -8.74
N ARG A 27 3.16 -5.11 -9.82
CA ARG A 27 3.74 -4.76 -11.11
C ARG A 27 3.18 -3.45 -11.65
N VAL A 28 1.87 -3.24 -11.55
CA VAL A 28 1.22 -1.98 -11.94
C VAL A 28 1.79 -0.81 -11.17
N LEU A 29 1.96 -0.96 -9.86
CA LEU A 29 2.49 0.10 -9.00
C LEU A 29 3.95 0.40 -9.32
N GLN A 30 4.76 -0.63 -9.57
CA GLN A 30 6.16 -0.47 -9.97
C GLN A 30 6.26 0.26 -11.32
N ASP A 31 5.45 -0.14 -12.30
CA ASP A 31 5.46 0.47 -13.63
C ASP A 31 4.99 1.92 -13.61
N ALA A 32 4.17 2.28 -12.63
CA ALA A 32 3.77 3.68 -12.40
C ALA A 32 4.89 4.54 -11.79
N GLY A 33 6.02 3.94 -11.42
CA GLY A 33 7.15 4.66 -10.83
C GLY A 33 6.92 5.10 -9.39
N LEU A 34 5.95 4.52 -8.72
CA LEU A 34 5.63 4.87 -7.33
C LEU A 34 6.58 4.17 -6.35
N LYS A 35 6.85 4.83 -5.24
CA LYS A 35 7.60 4.24 -4.14
C LYS A 35 6.65 3.36 -3.34
N ILE A 36 6.96 2.07 -3.27
CA ILE A 36 6.10 1.09 -2.63
C ILE A 36 6.87 0.20 -1.66
N GLN A 37 6.15 -0.32 -0.67
CA GLN A 37 6.65 -1.31 0.26
C GLN A 37 5.57 -2.36 0.50
N LEU A 38 5.79 -3.56 -0.01
CA LEU A 38 4.90 -4.69 0.22
C LEU A 38 5.01 -5.14 1.68
N HIS A 39 3.87 -5.46 2.30
CA HIS A 39 3.80 -6.06 3.62
C HIS A 39 2.74 -7.16 3.64
N PRO A 40 2.65 -7.99 4.71
CA PRO A 40 1.78 -9.17 4.70
C PRO A 40 0.30 -8.90 4.41
N ASN A 41 -0.20 -7.71 4.73
CA ASN A 41 -1.62 -7.38 4.61
C ASN A 41 -1.91 -6.25 3.63
N GLY A 42 -0.95 -5.87 2.79
CA GLY A 42 -1.15 -4.80 1.83
C GLY A 42 0.13 -4.21 1.28
N THR A 43 0.02 -3.02 0.74
CA THR A 43 1.15 -2.30 0.16
C THR A 43 1.12 -0.84 0.59
N ALA A 44 2.20 -0.39 1.20
CA ALA A 44 2.38 1.02 1.50
C ALA A 44 2.87 1.74 0.24
N ILE A 45 2.28 2.88 -0.06
CA ILE A 45 2.57 3.67 -1.27
C ILE A 45 2.81 5.12 -0.87
N GLU A 46 3.88 5.69 -1.40
CA GLU A 46 4.22 7.10 -1.20
C GLU A 46 4.24 7.80 -2.56
N GLY A 47 3.58 8.93 -2.69
CA GLY A 47 3.58 9.69 -3.92
C GLY A 47 2.59 10.85 -3.90
N GLU A 48 2.34 11.43 -5.06
CA GLU A 48 1.34 12.46 -5.23
C GLU A 48 -0.06 11.85 -5.35
N TRP A 49 -1.05 12.54 -4.83
CA TRP A 49 -2.44 12.10 -4.78
C TRP A 49 -2.95 11.56 -6.12
N GLY A 50 -2.83 12.35 -7.17
CA GLY A 50 -3.35 11.99 -8.50
C GLY A 50 -2.72 10.71 -9.04
N PRO A 51 -1.40 10.65 -9.19
CA PRO A 51 -0.71 9.44 -9.66
C PRO A 51 -0.96 8.20 -8.80
N VAL A 52 -1.02 8.34 -7.47
CA VAL A 52 -1.30 7.21 -6.57
C VAL A 52 -2.69 6.64 -6.82
N PHE A 53 -3.72 7.47 -6.87
CA PHE A 53 -5.09 7.00 -7.07
C PHE A 53 -5.34 6.50 -8.50
N LYS A 54 -4.66 7.08 -9.49
CA LYS A 54 -4.68 6.55 -10.85
C LYS A 54 -4.07 5.15 -10.91
N ALA A 55 -3.00 4.91 -10.19
CA ALA A 55 -2.37 3.59 -10.12
C ALA A 55 -3.26 2.57 -9.39
N ILE A 56 -3.99 2.98 -8.35
CA ILE A 56 -4.97 2.12 -7.68
C ILE A 56 -6.08 1.69 -8.65
N GLU A 57 -6.59 2.62 -9.45
CA GLU A 57 -7.56 2.27 -10.51
C GLU A 57 -6.98 1.26 -11.49
N ALA A 58 -5.73 1.47 -11.90
CA ALA A 58 -5.04 0.54 -12.80
C ALA A 58 -4.87 -0.85 -12.19
N CYS A 59 -4.67 -0.97 -10.88
CA CYS A 59 -4.68 -2.25 -10.17
C CYS A 59 -6.03 -2.96 -10.33
N HIS A 60 -7.14 -2.26 -10.14
CA HIS A 60 -8.47 -2.82 -10.35
C HIS A 60 -8.66 -3.30 -11.79
N THR A 61 -8.25 -2.48 -12.76
CA THR A 61 -8.33 -2.85 -14.17
C THR A 61 -7.56 -4.13 -14.47
N ALA A 62 -6.35 -4.24 -13.94
CA ALA A 62 -5.51 -5.42 -14.15
C ALA A 62 -6.12 -6.68 -13.53
N VAL A 63 -6.65 -6.59 -12.32
CA VAL A 63 -7.27 -7.73 -11.63
C VAL A 63 -8.57 -8.15 -12.32
N HIS A 64 -9.40 -7.20 -12.74
CA HIS A 64 -10.60 -7.52 -13.52
C HIS A 64 -10.26 -8.23 -14.84
N ALA A 65 -9.19 -7.82 -15.50
CA ALA A 65 -8.72 -8.45 -16.74
C ALA A 65 -8.26 -9.90 -16.54
N MET A 66 -7.93 -10.29 -15.30
CA MET A 66 -7.58 -11.68 -14.96
C MET A 66 -8.80 -12.58 -14.72
N GLY A 67 -10.00 -12.08 -14.98
CA GLY A 67 -11.23 -12.84 -14.82
C GLY A 67 -11.86 -12.74 -13.44
N CYS A 68 -11.48 -11.74 -12.66
CA CYS A 68 -12.06 -11.49 -11.34
C CYS A 68 -13.13 -10.39 -11.47
N PRO A 69 -14.44 -10.72 -11.39
CA PRO A 69 -15.50 -9.73 -11.61
C PRO A 69 -15.75 -8.82 -10.40
N ARG A 70 -15.30 -9.20 -9.21
CA ARG A 70 -15.55 -8.44 -8.00
C ARG A 70 -14.28 -8.26 -7.17
N ILE A 71 -14.01 -7.01 -6.80
CA ILE A 71 -12.85 -6.64 -5.99
C ILE A 71 -13.32 -5.78 -4.83
N TYR A 72 -12.84 -6.09 -3.64
CA TYR A 72 -13.06 -5.26 -2.45
C TYR A 72 -11.73 -4.67 -2.00
N THR A 73 -11.61 -3.34 -2.04
CA THR A 73 -10.35 -2.66 -1.76
C THR A 73 -10.49 -1.75 -0.54
N THR A 74 -9.52 -1.84 0.35
CA THR A 74 -9.39 -0.92 1.47
C THR A 74 -8.19 -0.02 1.21
N VAL A 75 -8.41 1.29 1.37
CA VAL A 75 -7.35 2.30 1.22
C VAL A 75 -7.34 3.16 2.47
N LYS A 76 -6.21 3.15 3.18
CA LYS A 76 -5.97 4.08 4.28
C LYS A 76 -5.12 5.21 3.74
N VAL A 77 -5.58 6.44 3.93
CA VAL A 77 -4.95 7.63 3.36
C VAL A 77 -4.41 8.52 4.48
N ASN A 78 -3.15 8.88 4.37
CA ASN A 78 -2.48 9.77 5.31
C ASN A 78 -1.90 10.95 4.55
N THR A 79 -2.32 12.16 4.92
CA THR A 79 -1.77 13.41 4.42
C THR A 79 -1.32 14.28 5.58
N ARG A 80 -0.36 15.16 5.29
CA ARG A 80 0.26 15.99 6.31
C ARG A 80 0.69 17.30 5.66
N THR A 81 0.36 18.44 6.27
CA THR A 81 0.67 19.75 5.72
C THR A 81 1.79 20.48 6.46
N ASP A 82 2.20 19.97 7.62
CA ASP A 82 3.23 20.60 8.45
C ASP A 82 4.66 20.22 8.05
N ARG A 83 4.85 19.10 7.36
CA ARG A 83 6.13 18.69 6.77
C ARG A 83 5.93 17.55 5.78
N ASP A 84 6.91 17.33 4.91
CA ASP A 84 6.98 16.12 4.10
C ASP A 84 7.45 14.95 4.97
N GLN A 85 6.83 13.80 4.79
CA GLN A 85 7.19 12.59 5.51
C GLN A 85 7.23 11.42 4.54
N THR A 86 8.33 10.64 4.60
CA THR A 86 8.48 9.42 3.81
C THR A 86 8.00 8.20 4.59
N LEU A 87 7.87 7.07 3.91
CA LEU A 87 7.57 5.79 4.56
C LEU A 87 8.63 5.46 5.61
N GLU A 88 9.91 5.69 5.29
CA GLU A 88 11.03 5.44 6.20
C GLU A 88 10.99 6.35 7.41
N ASP A 89 10.63 7.61 7.24
CA ASP A 89 10.53 8.57 8.34
C ASP A 89 9.50 8.12 9.37
N LYS A 90 8.36 7.62 8.92
CA LYS A 90 7.32 7.12 9.82
C LYS A 90 7.82 5.94 10.66
N MET A 91 8.53 5.03 10.04
CA MET A 91 9.09 3.86 10.72
C MET A 91 10.23 4.24 11.64
N ALA A 92 11.15 5.08 11.16
CA ALA A 92 12.32 5.52 11.92
C ALA A 92 11.94 6.26 13.20
N SER A 93 10.91 7.09 13.16
CA SER A 93 10.41 7.81 14.34
C SER A 93 9.95 6.86 15.44
N VAL A 94 9.25 5.79 15.06
CA VAL A 94 8.80 4.79 16.03
C VAL A 94 9.95 3.94 16.54
N GLU A 95 10.85 3.52 15.66
CA GLU A 95 12.01 2.70 16.02
C GLU A 95 12.93 3.42 16.99
N ALA A 96 13.17 4.72 16.78
CA ALA A 96 13.99 5.53 17.67
C ALA A 96 13.39 5.59 19.07
N LEU A 97 12.08 5.81 19.17
CA LEU A 97 11.38 5.85 20.46
C LEU A 97 11.35 4.48 21.12
N LEU A 98 11.21 3.42 20.34
CA LEU A 98 11.18 2.06 20.83
C LEU A 98 12.50 1.68 21.52
N GLN A 99 13.64 2.14 21.00
CA GLN A 99 14.94 1.90 21.61
C GLN A 99 15.09 2.59 22.98
N GLU A 100 14.38 3.70 23.19
CA GLU A 100 14.41 4.43 24.46
C GLU A 100 13.50 3.80 25.52
N LEU A 101 12.55 2.96 25.13
CA LEU A 101 11.64 2.31 26.06
C LEU A 101 12.29 1.10 26.72
N PRO A 102 12.14 0.95 28.06
CA PRO A 102 12.66 -0.24 28.74
C PRO A 102 11.86 -1.47 28.33
N HIS A 103 12.57 -2.60 28.21
CA HIS A 103 11.90 -3.88 28.04
C HIS A 103 11.13 -4.23 29.31
N ARG A 104 9.87 -4.64 29.12
CA ARG A 104 9.06 -5.17 30.20
C ARG A 104 9.03 -6.69 30.06
N GLY A 105 9.47 -7.40 31.07
CA GLY A 105 9.36 -8.83 31.12
C GLY A 105 7.89 -9.26 31.11
N LEU A 106 7.60 -10.24 30.32
CA LEU A 106 6.28 -10.86 30.27
C LEU A 106 6.29 -12.18 31.01
#